data_7d626c3184156f3ddd19948d9530ff60
#
_entry.id   7d626c3184156f3ddd19948d9530ff60
#
_cell.length_a   1.000
_cell.length_b   1.000
_cell.length_c   1.000
_cell.angle_alpha   90.00
_cell.angle_beta   90.00
_cell.angle_gamma   90.00
#
_symmetry.space_group_name_H-M   'P 1'
#
loop_
_entity.id
_entity.type
_entity.pdbx_description
1 polymer ?
#
loop_
_entity_poly.entity_id
_entity_poly.type
_entity_poly.pdbx_seq_one_letter_code
_entity_poly.pdbx_strand_id
1 'polypeptide(L)'
;ELSGLHFTSNHASNFVPIKGTIKEERDKLDPVTGEMMFDENGMPQKEQVEVTIPAFRAVSVFDVSQTDGKPIPELEAQELLSTVEGYEDFVQALMNVATIPIGFEDIPGDSKGYFHTEEKRIAVQENMSESQTLKTMVHEVAHSMLHNKEINRDDLMEAPIKDRNTKEVEAESVAYTVCQHFGIDTSDYSFGYIAGWSSGKDMKELKS
;
A
#
# COMPACT_ATOMS: atom_id res chain seq x y z
N GLU A 1 -22.59 -4.57 -1.61
CA GLU A 1 -23.41 -5.69 -1.06
C GLU A 1 -23.12 -6.96 -1.86
N LEU A 2 -22.39 -7.92 -1.26
CA LEU A 2 -22.15 -9.25 -1.84
C LEU A 2 -23.39 -10.16 -1.62
N SER A 3 -24.56 -9.66 -1.96
CA SER A 3 -25.84 -10.33 -1.75
C SER A 3 -26.13 -11.38 -2.82
N GLY A 4 -25.33 -12.40 -2.91
CA GLY A 4 -25.56 -13.49 -3.89
C GLY A 4 -24.53 -14.61 -3.85
N LEU A 5 -23.61 -14.58 -2.89
CA LEU A 5 -22.66 -15.66 -2.68
C LEU A 5 -23.26 -16.71 -1.73
N HIS A 6 -23.24 -17.94 -2.14
CA HIS A 6 -23.64 -19.09 -1.33
C HIS A 6 -22.41 -19.93 -0.95
N PHE A 7 -22.35 -20.36 0.30
CA PHE A 7 -21.20 -21.11 0.83
C PHE A 7 -21.49 -22.62 0.74
N THR A 8 -20.57 -23.34 0.12
CA THR A 8 -20.78 -24.74 -0.27
C THR A 8 -20.08 -25.77 0.60
N SER A 9 -19.15 -25.36 1.48
CA SER A 9 -18.37 -26.30 2.28
C SER A 9 -17.87 -25.72 3.61
N ASN A 10 -17.09 -26.51 4.33
CA ASN A 10 -16.49 -26.12 5.62
C ASN A 10 -15.61 -24.87 5.45
N HIS A 11 -15.72 -23.99 6.41
CA HIS A 11 -14.96 -22.73 6.49
C HIS A 11 -13.80 -22.86 7.48
N ALA A 12 -12.75 -22.10 7.22
CA ALA A 12 -11.72 -21.80 8.20
C ALA A 12 -12.11 -20.57 9.01
N SER A 13 -11.59 -20.47 10.23
CA SER A 13 -11.71 -19.24 11.03
C SER A 13 -10.39 -18.48 11.01
N ASN A 14 -10.47 -17.17 10.88
CA ASN A 14 -9.32 -16.30 10.95
C ASN A 14 -9.61 -15.14 11.92
N PHE A 15 -8.57 -14.50 12.39
CA PHE A 15 -8.67 -13.32 13.25
C PHE A 15 -8.47 -12.07 12.43
N VAL A 16 -9.51 -11.23 12.40
CA VAL A 16 -9.46 -9.94 11.70
C VAL A 16 -9.22 -8.85 12.73
N PRO A 17 -8.25 -7.95 12.50
CA PRO A 17 -8.04 -6.80 13.36
C PRO A 17 -9.26 -5.88 13.31
N ILE A 18 -9.69 -5.44 14.48
CA ILE A 18 -10.78 -4.48 14.67
C ILE A 18 -10.33 -3.38 15.62
N LYS A 19 -11.00 -2.25 15.58
CA LYS A 19 -10.88 -1.24 16.63
C LYS A 19 -11.81 -1.62 17.78
N GLY A 20 -11.23 -1.99 18.92
CA GLY A 20 -11.96 -2.20 20.17
C GLY A 20 -12.01 -0.90 20.96
N THR A 21 -13.09 -0.67 21.70
CA THR A 21 -13.20 0.47 22.61
C THR A 21 -13.33 -0.05 24.03
N ILE A 22 -12.50 0.45 24.94
CA ILE A 22 -12.60 0.21 26.37
C ILE A 22 -12.80 1.53 27.12
N LYS A 23 -13.45 1.45 28.27
CA LYS A 23 -13.52 2.59 29.19
C LYS A 23 -12.40 2.45 30.20
N GLU A 24 -11.54 3.44 30.24
CA GLU A 24 -10.44 3.54 31.19
C GLU A 24 -10.71 4.67 32.16
N GLU A 25 -10.48 4.43 33.43
CA GLU A 25 -10.60 5.46 34.45
C GLU A 25 -9.24 6.17 34.58
N ARG A 26 -9.23 7.47 34.35
CA ARG A 26 -8.04 8.32 34.44
C ARG A 26 -8.27 9.47 35.40
N ASP A 27 -7.17 10.00 35.94
CA ASP A 27 -7.24 11.23 36.71
C ASP A 27 -7.64 12.38 35.79
N LYS A 28 -8.63 13.14 36.24
CA LYS A 28 -9.16 14.29 35.49
C LYS A 28 -8.17 15.43 35.54
N LEU A 29 -7.80 15.94 34.38
CA LEU A 29 -6.90 17.07 34.24
C LEU A 29 -7.68 18.35 33.88
N ASP A 30 -7.20 19.48 34.37
CA ASP A 30 -7.68 20.77 33.93
C ASP A 30 -7.32 20.99 32.44
N PRO A 31 -8.28 21.30 31.55
CA PRO A 31 -8.03 21.40 30.12
C PRO A 31 -7.14 22.58 29.71
N VAL A 32 -6.90 23.53 30.62
CA VAL A 32 -6.09 24.73 30.34
C VAL A 32 -4.69 24.59 30.92
N THR A 33 -4.57 24.11 32.16
CA THR A 33 -3.27 24.01 32.86
C THR A 33 -2.64 22.64 32.76
N GLY A 34 -3.40 21.58 32.46
CA GLY A 34 -2.93 20.19 32.45
C GLY A 34 -2.68 19.60 33.84
N GLU A 35 -3.03 20.31 34.91
CA GLU A 35 -2.85 19.86 36.30
C GLU A 35 -4.00 18.94 36.73
N MET A 36 -3.71 18.05 37.70
CA MET A 36 -4.73 17.15 38.27
C MET A 36 -5.79 17.95 39.02
N MET A 37 -7.05 17.64 38.79
CA MET A 37 -8.20 18.22 39.51
C MET A 37 -8.49 17.39 40.77
N PHE A 38 -8.75 18.07 41.87
CA PHE A 38 -9.08 17.45 43.15
C PHE A 38 -10.55 17.77 43.53
N ASP A 39 -11.17 16.88 44.29
CA ASP A 39 -12.53 17.13 44.87
C ASP A 39 -12.43 18.00 46.17
N GLU A 40 -13.59 18.29 46.75
CA GLU A 40 -13.66 19.07 47.99
C GLU A 40 -12.99 18.44 49.20
N ASN A 41 -12.64 17.14 49.11
CA ASN A 41 -11.94 16.40 50.17
C ASN A 41 -10.43 16.24 49.85
N GLY A 42 -9.95 16.85 48.77
CA GLY A 42 -8.55 16.78 48.36
C GLY A 42 -8.19 15.46 47.64
N MET A 43 -9.17 14.68 47.19
CA MET A 43 -8.90 13.45 46.43
C MET A 43 -8.88 13.72 44.95
N PRO A 44 -8.03 13.06 44.16
CA PRO A 44 -8.03 13.20 42.70
C PRO A 44 -9.38 12.86 42.08
N GLN A 45 -9.92 13.79 41.31
CA GLN A 45 -11.13 13.53 40.51
C GLN A 45 -10.79 12.57 39.40
N LYS A 46 -11.67 11.62 39.12
CA LYS A 46 -11.52 10.65 38.08
C LYS A 46 -12.56 10.82 36.98
N GLU A 47 -12.17 10.55 35.75
CA GLU A 47 -13.07 10.55 34.61
C GLU A 47 -12.95 9.23 33.83
N GLN A 48 -14.03 8.83 33.18
CA GLN A 48 -14.03 7.67 32.28
C GLN A 48 -13.77 8.17 30.86
N VAL A 49 -12.66 7.72 30.29
CA VAL A 49 -12.29 8.04 28.91
C VAL A 49 -12.43 6.79 28.05
N GLU A 50 -13.04 6.93 26.88
CA GLU A 50 -13.07 5.86 25.91
C GLU A 50 -11.74 5.81 25.15
N VAL A 51 -11.02 4.70 25.31
CA VAL A 51 -9.74 4.47 24.65
C VAL A 51 -9.91 3.40 23.58
N THR A 52 -9.47 3.72 22.38
CA THR A 52 -9.42 2.76 21.28
C THR A 52 -8.20 1.87 21.41
N ILE A 53 -8.41 0.57 21.48
CA ILE A 53 -7.36 -0.43 21.56
C ILE A 53 -7.39 -1.34 20.31
N PRO A 54 -6.22 -1.85 19.87
CA PRO A 54 -6.20 -2.92 18.88
C PRO A 54 -6.88 -4.16 19.49
N ALA A 55 -7.84 -4.70 18.78
CA ALA A 55 -8.53 -5.92 19.15
C ALA A 55 -8.66 -6.84 17.94
N PHE A 56 -8.98 -8.12 18.18
CA PHE A 56 -9.17 -9.10 17.13
C PHE A 56 -10.50 -9.80 17.33
N ARG A 57 -11.18 -10.04 16.22
CA ARG A 57 -12.41 -10.81 16.22
C ARG A 57 -12.26 -12.05 15.32
N ALA A 58 -12.66 -13.19 15.82
CA ALA A 58 -12.76 -14.39 14.99
C ALA A 58 -13.88 -14.20 13.97
N VAL A 59 -13.56 -14.42 12.71
CA VAL A 59 -14.52 -14.42 11.59
C VAL A 59 -14.35 -15.68 10.78
N SER A 60 -15.44 -16.17 10.22
CA SER A 60 -15.39 -17.24 9.23
C SER A 60 -14.87 -16.68 7.90
N VAL A 61 -13.89 -17.33 7.35
CA VAL A 61 -13.34 -17.02 6.02
C VAL A 61 -13.55 -18.22 5.11
N PHE A 62 -13.76 -17.92 3.84
CA PHE A 62 -14.00 -18.92 2.80
C PHE A 62 -13.07 -18.62 1.63
N ASP A 63 -12.49 -19.67 1.06
CA ASP A 63 -11.85 -19.57 -0.23
C ASP A 63 -12.90 -19.34 -1.33
N VAL A 64 -12.54 -18.61 -2.39
CA VAL A 64 -13.45 -18.33 -3.52
C VAL A 64 -13.99 -19.64 -4.12
N SER A 65 -13.16 -20.68 -4.16
CA SER A 65 -13.55 -22.02 -4.64
C SER A 65 -14.63 -22.70 -3.78
N GLN A 66 -14.83 -22.22 -2.56
CA GLN A 66 -15.86 -22.69 -1.62
C GLN A 66 -17.17 -21.92 -1.72
N THR A 67 -17.27 -21.03 -2.69
CA THR A 67 -18.45 -20.19 -2.92
C THR A 67 -19.07 -20.53 -4.28
N ASP A 68 -20.38 -20.35 -4.38
CA ASP A 68 -21.06 -20.40 -5.65
C ASP A 68 -21.90 -19.12 -5.84
N GLY A 69 -22.15 -18.73 -7.08
CA GLY A 69 -22.88 -17.52 -7.39
C GLY A 69 -22.27 -16.72 -8.54
N LYS A 70 -22.48 -15.43 -8.54
CA LYS A 70 -21.87 -14.54 -9.56
C LYS A 70 -20.38 -14.48 -9.36
N PRO A 71 -19.57 -14.56 -10.44
CA PRO A 71 -18.14 -14.34 -10.34
C PRO A 71 -17.85 -13.03 -9.60
N ILE A 72 -16.88 -13.05 -8.70
CA ILE A 72 -16.36 -11.82 -8.10
C ILE A 72 -15.75 -11.02 -9.24
N PRO A 73 -16.09 -9.73 -9.40
CA PRO A 73 -15.41 -8.90 -10.38
C PRO A 73 -13.91 -8.91 -10.06
N GLU A 74 -13.13 -9.52 -10.93
CA GLU A 74 -11.69 -9.44 -10.86
C GLU A 74 -11.30 -8.01 -11.21
N LEU A 75 -10.75 -7.30 -10.24
CA LEU A 75 -9.99 -6.09 -10.49
C LEU A 75 -8.61 -6.53 -11.00
N GLU A 76 -8.59 -7.34 -12.07
CA GLU A 76 -7.36 -7.61 -12.76
C GLU A 76 -6.89 -6.28 -13.35
N ALA A 77 -5.76 -5.80 -12.85
CA ALA A 77 -5.01 -4.81 -13.59
C ALA A 77 -4.63 -5.47 -14.92
N GLN A 78 -5.27 -5.03 -15.99
CA GLN A 78 -5.05 -5.60 -17.32
C GLN A 78 -3.56 -5.47 -17.65
N GLU A 79 -2.92 -6.58 -18.00
CA GLU A 79 -1.53 -6.53 -18.43
C GLU A 79 -1.39 -5.63 -19.68
N LEU A 80 -0.39 -4.77 -19.65
CA LEU A 80 -0.06 -3.95 -20.81
C LEU A 80 0.59 -4.86 -21.86
N LEU A 81 0.06 -4.87 -23.07
CA LEU A 81 0.49 -5.79 -24.13
C LEU A 81 1.10 -5.09 -25.34
N SER A 82 1.30 -3.78 -25.28
CA SER A 82 1.79 -3.01 -26.42
C SER A 82 3.30 -3.06 -26.56
N THR A 83 3.78 -2.91 -27.80
CA THR A 83 5.16 -2.54 -28.11
C THR A 83 5.37 -1.05 -27.93
N VAL A 84 6.60 -0.63 -27.70
CA VAL A 84 6.96 0.77 -27.44
C VAL A 84 8.06 1.20 -28.39
N GLU A 85 7.81 2.25 -29.16
CA GLU A 85 8.84 2.84 -30.02
C GLU A 85 9.99 3.40 -29.13
N GLY A 86 11.24 3.02 -29.47
CA GLY A 86 12.41 3.41 -28.68
C GLY A 86 12.55 2.66 -27.34
N TYR A 87 11.95 1.47 -27.23
CA TYR A 87 11.98 0.66 -26.01
C TYR A 87 13.38 0.50 -25.42
N GLU A 88 14.35 0.12 -26.24
CA GLU A 88 15.71 -0.14 -25.76
C GLU A 88 16.40 1.12 -25.24
N ASP A 89 16.19 2.27 -25.89
CA ASP A 89 16.70 3.56 -25.45
C ASP A 89 16.07 3.96 -24.10
N PHE A 90 14.78 3.68 -23.92
CA PHE A 90 14.10 3.97 -22.65
C PHE A 90 14.61 3.04 -21.53
N VAL A 91 14.75 1.74 -21.79
CA VAL A 91 15.36 0.80 -20.84
C VAL A 91 16.75 1.28 -20.41
N GLN A 92 17.59 1.66 -21.38
CA GLN A 92 18.93 2.15 -21.09
C GLN A 92 18.91 3.47 -20.29
N ALA A 93 17.98 4.38 -20.59
CA ALA A 93 17.81 5.60 -19.83
C ALA A 93 17.42 5.31 -18.39
N LEU A 94 16.49 4.38 -18.14
CA LEU A 94 16.11 3.95 -16.79
C LEU A 94 17.27 3.32 -16.03
N MET A 95 18.06 2.47 -16.70
CA MET A 95 19.27 1.88 -16.10
C MET A 95 20.31 2.94 -15.71
N ASN A 96 20.40 4.02 -16.48
CA ASN A 96 21.33 5.13 -16.20
C ASN A 96 20.85 6.05 -15.08
N VAL A 97 19.53 6.21 -14.92
CA VAL A 97 18.92 7.05 -13.87
C VAL A 97 18.86 6.31 -12.54
N ALA A 98 18.67 4.99 -12.58
CA ALA A 98 18.61 4.18 -11.38
C ALA A 98 19.92 4.25 -10.58
N THR A 99 19.82 4.51 -9.28
CA THR A 99 20.96 4.58 -8.36
C THR A 99 21.49 3.21 -7.95
N ILE A 100 20.77 2.16 -8.31
CA ILE A 100 21.06 0.75 -7.99
C ILE A 100 20.86 -0.10 -9.24
N PRO A 101 21.54 -1.27 -9.36
CA PRO A 101 21.44 -2.10 -10.53
C PRO A 101 20.03 -2.65 -10.75
N ILE A 102 19.61 -2.70 -12.02
CA ILE A 102 18.38 -3.35 -12.48
C ILE A 102 18.77 -4.63 -13.22
N GLY A 103 18.18 -5.76 -12.82
CA GLY A 103 18.34 -7.06 -13.47
C GLY A 103 17.01 -7.63 -13.92
N PHE A 104 17.05 -8.46 -14.97
CA PHE A 104 15.91 -9.24 -15.42
C PHE A 104 16.08 -10.67 -14.93
N GLU A 105 15.03 -11.25 -14.37
CA GLU A 105 15.04 -12.61 -13.84
C GLU A 105 13.63 -13.23 -13.89
N ASP A 106 13.57 -14.55 -13.81
CA ASP A 106 12.30 -15.27 -13.66
C ASP A 106 11.84 -15.18 -12.20
N ILE A 107 10.81 -14.39 -11.95
CA ILE A 107 10.27 -14.12 -10.61
C ILE A 107 9.12 -15.09 -10.33
N PRO A 108 9.22 -15.95 -9.30
CA PRO A 108 8.13 -16.87 -8.97
C PRO A 108 6.83 -16.14 -8.52
N GLY A 109 5.68 -16.59 -9.01
CA GLY A 109 4.38 -16.04 -8.66
C GLY A 109 3.93 -14.93 -9.60
N ASP A 110 3.07 -14.01 -9.10
CA ASP A 110 2.41 -12.98 -9.93
C ASP A 110 3.14 -11.62 -9.91
N SER A 111 4.25 -11.52 -9.18
CA SER A 111 5.03 -10.29 -9.08
C SER A 111 5.72 -9.98 -10.40
N LYS A 112 5.59 -8.74 -10.88
CA LYS A 112 6.22 -8.28 -12.13
C LYS A 112 7.60 -7.66 -11.89
N GLY A 113 7.90 -7.30 -10.63
CA GLY A 113 9.18 -6.75 -10.20
C GLY A 113 9.22 -6.52 -8.71
N TYR A 114 10.39 -6.22 -8.20
CA TYR A 114 10.57 -5.82 -6.81
C TYR A 114 11.88 -5.04 -6.60
N PHE A 115 11.84 -4.14 -5.64
CA PHE A 115 13.04 -3.49 -5.10
C PHE A 115 13.52 -4.23 -3.85
N HIS A 116 14.71 -4.79 -3.90
CA HIS A 116 15.34 -5.49 -2.77
C HIS A 116 16.24 -4.54 -1.98
N THR A 117 15.78 -4.13 -0.80
CA THR A 117 16.46 -3.11 0.02
C THR A 117 17.81 -3.57 0.58
N GLU A 118 17.96 -4.85 0.93
CA GLU A 118 19.19 -5.39 1.52
C GLU A 118 20.26 -5.64 0.44
N GLU A 119 19.87 -6.25 -0.68
CA GLU A 119 20.78 -6.52 -1.81
C GLU A 119 21.04 -5.28 -2.67
N LYS A 120 20.29 -4.21 -2.48
CA LYS A 120 20.38 -2.95 -3.23
C LYS A 120 20.28 -3.18 -4.72
N ARG A 121 19.27 -3.91 -5.16
CA ARG A 121 18.96 -4.18 -6.55
C ARG A 121 17.48 -4.10 -6.85
N ILE A 122 17.18 -3.86 -8.11
CA ILE A 122 15.84 -4.00 -8.67
C ILE A 122 15.83 -5.27 -9.52
N ALA A 123 14.81 -6.09 -9.35
CA ALA A 123 14.51 -7.21 -10.23
C ALA A 123 13.24 -6.93 -11.01
N VAL A 124 13.24 -7.28 -12.29
CA VAL A 124 12.11 -7.13 -13.20
C VAL A 124 11.88 -8.49 -13.86
N GLN A 125 10.61 -8.91 -13.91
CA GLN A 125 10.22 -10.17 -14.54
C GLN A 125 10.62 -10.14 -16.01
N GLU A 126 11.29 -11.21 -16.46
CA GLU A 126 11.63 -11.38 -17.86
C GLU A 126 10.42 -11.83 -18.71
N ASN A 127 10.53 -11.70 -20.03
CA ASN A 127 9.51 -12.12 -21.00
C ASN A 127 8.14 -11.42 -20.89
N MET A 128 8.06 -10.26 -20.26
CA MET A 128 6.88 -9.39 -20.31
C MET A 128 6.86 -8.61 -21.64
N SER A 129 5.71 -8.00 -21.95
CA SER A 129 5.60 -7.01 -23.04
C SER A 129 6.49 -5.78 -22.76
N GLU A 130 6.83 -5.03 -23.79
CA GLU A 130 7.66 -3.82 -23.66
C GLU A 130 7.02 -2.77 -22.76
N SER A 131 5.72 -2.52 -22.93
CA SER A 131 4.97 -1.56 -22.11
C SER A 131 4.90 -1.98 -20.65
N GLN A 132 4.66 -3.28 -20.37
CA GLN A 132 4.63 -3.80 -19.00
C GLN A 132 6.02 -3.72 -18.35
N THR A 133 7.07 -4.06 -19.11
CA THR A 133 8.46 -4.00 -18.64
C THR A 133 8.83 -2.57 -18.23
N LEU A 134 8.61 -1.58 -19.12
CA LEU A 134 8.92 -0.19 -18.82
C LEU A 134 8.14 0.35 -17.63
N LYS A 135 6.83 0.07 -17.57
CA LYS A 135 5.99 0.46 -16.43
C LYS A 135 6.52 -0.11 -15.12
N THR A 136 6.86 -1.40 -15.11
CA THR A 136 7.41 -2.07 -13.94
C THR A 136 8.77 -1.49 -13.54
N MET A 137 9.67 -1.26 -14.51
CA MET A 137 10.97 -0.63 -14.24
C MET A 137 10.81 0.75 -13.59
N VAL A 138 9.93 1.62 -14.12
CA VAL A 138 9.69 2.95 -13.55
C VAL A 138 9.14 2.84 -12.13
N HIS A 139 8.22 1.91 -11.88
CA HIS A 139 7.63 1.67 -10.56
C HIS A 139 8.70 1.27 -9.53
N GLU A 140 9.56 0.31 -9.87
CA GLU A 140 10.62 -0.16 -8.95
C GLU A 140 11.74 0.89 -8.77
N VAL A 141 12.05 1.65 -9.81
CA VAL A 141 12.97 2.80 -9.70
C VAL A 141 12.40 3.85 -8.77
N ALA A 142 11.09 4.16 -8.87
CA ALA A 142 10.43 5.07 -7.94
C ALA A 142 10.52 4.57 -6.49
N HIS A 143 10.28 3.28 -6.24
CA HIS A 143 10.48 2.69 -4.91
C HIS A 143 11.92 2.87 -4.42
N SER A 144 12.92 2.62 -5.27
CA SER A 144 14.31 2.75 -4.89
C SER A 144 14.74 4.18 -4.55
N MET A 145 14.14 5.18 -5.19
CA MET A 145 14.46 6.59 -5.00
C MET A 145 13.67 7.24 -3.86
N LEU A 146 12.37 6.92 -3.73
CA LEU A 146 11.48 7.55 -2.77
C LEU A 146 11.42 6.82 -1.41
N HIS A 147 11.63 5.50 -1.41
CA HIS A 147 11.36 4.67 -0.24
C HIS A 147 12.59 3.95 0.31
N ASN A 148 13.76 4.25 -0.23
CA ASN A 148 15.02 3.73 0.31
C ASN A 148 15.45 4.53 1.55
N LYS A 149 15.38 3.89 2.70
CA LYS A 149 15.71 4.50 4.00
C LYS A 149 17.15 5.00 4.11
N GLU A 150 18.07 4.48 3.31
CA GLU A 150 19.49 4.88 3.36
C GLU A 150 19.75 6.17 2.57
N ILE A 151 19.01 6.39 1.48
CA ILE A 151 19.16 7.58 0.63
C ILE A 151 18.51 8.81 1.29
N ASN A 152 17.39 8.61 1.98
CA ASN A 152 16.61 9.68 2.59
C ASN A 152 16.96 9.90 4.09
N ARG A 153 18.17 9.60 4.50
CA ARG A 153 18.58 9.66 5.92
C ARG A 153 18.53 11.07 6.51
N ASP A 154 18.79 12.08 5.72
CA ASP A 154 18.81 13.47 6.17
C ASP A 154 17.42 14.07 6.40
N ASP A 155 16.38 13.50 5.74
CA ASP A 155 14.99 13.91 5.90
C ASP A 155 14.23 13.12 7.00
N LEU A 156 14.86 12.11 7.60
CA LEU A 156 14.20 11.15 8.51
C LEU A 156 13.87 11.71 9.90
N MET A 157 14.26 12.92 10.25
CA MET A 157 14.02 13.43 11.60
C MET A 157 12.64 14.04 11.81
N GLU A 158 11.85 14.29 10.74
CA GLU A 158 10.52 14.92 10.87
C GLU A 158 9.41 14.34 9.99
N ALA A 159 9.70 13.46 9.03
CA ALA A 159 8.67 12.91 8.17
C ALA A 159 7.97 11.68 8.83
N PRO A 160 6.64 11.61 8.81
CA PRO A 160 5.93 10.44 9.30
C PRO A 160 6.30 9.20 8.47
N ILE A 161 6.45 8.05 9.16
CA ILE A 161 6.73 6.78 8.49
C ILE A 161 5.55 6.44 7.57
N LYS A 162 5.79 6.48 6.26
CA LYS A 162 4.78 6.13 5.26
C LYS A 162 4.45 4.64 5.36
N ASP A 163 3.15 4.33 5.37
CA ASP A 163 2.68 2.95 5.29
C ASP A 163 2.92 2.36 3.88
N ARG A 164 2.73 1.05 3.77
CA ARG A 164 2.92 0.34 2.49
C ARG A 164 2.01 0.90 1.40
N ASN A 165 0.72 1.12 1.72
CA ASN A 165 -0.25 1.60 0.74
C ASN A 165 0.13 2.98 0.18
N THR A 166 0.61 3.87 1.02
CA THR A 166 1.10 5.19 0.59
C THR A 166 2.27 5.06 -0.38
N LYS A 167 3.24 4.19 -0.07
CA LYS A 167 4.39 3.94 -0.94
C LYS A 167 3.99 3.38 -2.31
N GLU A 168 3.04 2.43 -2.32
CA GLU A 168 2.53 1.85 -3.56
C GLU A 168 1.81 2.90 -4.43
N VAL A 169 0.97 3.75 -3.82
CA VAL A 169 0.29 4.85 -4.54
C VAL A 169 1.30 5.84 -5.11
N GLU A 170 2.33 6.20 -4.35
CA GLU A 170 3.39 7.11 -4.82
C GLU A 170 4.15 6.51 -6.01
N ALA A 171 4.63 5.28 -5.89
CA ALA A 171 5.38 4.61 -6.96
C ALA A 171 4.53 4.44 -8.22
N GLU A 172 3.26 4.02 -8.07
CA GLU A 172 2.35 3.87 -9.20
C GLU A 172 2.01 5.21 -9.86
N SER A 173 1.85 6.28 -9.08
CA SER A 173 1.60 7.62 -9.62
C SER A 173 2.79 8.13 -10.43
N VAL A 174 4.01 7.86 -9.98
CA VAL A 174 5.23 8.16 -10.75
C VAL A 174 5.25 7.35 -12.03
N ALA A 175 5.02 6.03 -11.94
CA ALA A 175 5.01 5.15 -13.11
C ALA A 175 3.98 5.60 -14.14
N TYR A 176 2.75 5.91 -13.72
CA TYR A 176 1.71 6.46 -14.60
C TYR A 176 2.16 7.75 -15.28
N THR A 177 2.66 8.71 -14.50
CA THR A 177 3.04 10.03 -15.03
C THR A 177 4.18 9.93 -16.04
N VAL A 178 5.20 9.14 -15.74
CA VAL A 178 6.35 8.92 -16.64
C VAL A 178 5.90 8.19 -17.90
N CYS A 179 5.15 7.10 -17.79
CA CYS A 179 4.64 6.35 -18.94
C CYS A 179 3.78 7.24 -19.84
N GLN A 180 2.88 8.03 -19.30
CA GLN A 180 2.04 8.96 -20.05
C GLN A 180 2.87 10.02 -20.78
N HIS A 181 3.93 10.55 -20.15
CA HIS A 181 4.82 11.51 -20.81
C HIS A 181 5.47 10.94 -22.07
N PHE A 182 5.79 9.67 -22.08
CA PHE A 182 6.38 8.97 -23.23
C PHE A 182 5.35 8.27 -24.13
N GLY A 183 4.05 8.57 -23.96
CA GLY A 183 2.98 8.06 -24.80
C GLY A 183 2.61 6.60 -24.53
N ILE A 184 3.03 6.03 -23.40
CA ILE A 184 2.66 4.69 -22.95
C ILE A 184 1.41 4.82 -22.08
N ASP A 185 0.26 4.41 -22.58
CA ASP A 185 -0.98 4.46 -21.81
C ASP A 185 -1.06 3.28 -20.82
N THR A 186 -1.04 3.60 -19.54
CA THR A 186 -1.17 2.65 -18.43
C THR A 186 -2.42 2.89 -17.60
N SER A 187 -3.38 3.69 -18.09
CA SER A 187 -4.54 4.16 -17.33
C SER A 187 -5.34 3.02 -16.73
N ASP A 188 -5.68 2.01 -17.51
CA ASP A 188 -6.50 0.88 -17.07
C ASP A 188 -5.83 0.06 -15.96
N TYR A 189 -4.50 -0.08 -16.04
CA TYR A 189 -3.70 -0.72 -15.01
C TYR A 189 -3.58 0.17 -13.77
N SER A 190 -3.07 1.38 -13.96
CA SER A 190 -2.68 2.26 -12.86
C SER A 190 -3.87 2.75 -12.03
N PHE A 191 -4.99 3.08 -12.66
CA PHE A 191 -6.17 3.56 -11.92
C PHE A 191 -6.82 2.47 -11.09
N GLY A 192 -6.91 1.23 -11.61
CA GLY A 192 -7.39 0.09 -10.84
C GLY A 192 -6.50 -0.20 -9.62
N TYR A 193 -5.19 -0.13 -9.83
CA TYR A 193 -4.19 -0.36 -8.79
C TYR A 193 -4.24 0.73 -7.71
N ILE A 194 -4.20 2.01 -8.10
CA ILE A 194 -4.30 3.15 -7.17
C ILE A 194 -5.62 3.12 -6.40
N ALA A 195 -6.74 2.83 -7.05
CA ALA A 195 -8.04 2.73 -6.38
C ALA A 195 -8.06 1.64 -5.31
N GLY A 196 -7.43 0.49 -5.57
CA GLY A 196 -7.29 -0.59 -4.60
C GLY A 196 -6.48 -0.18 -3.37
N TRP A 197 -5.34 0.46 -3.57
CA TRP A 197 -4.42 0.85 -2.49
C TRP A 197 -4.83 2.13 -1.75
N SER A 198 -5.58 3.03 -2.40
CA SER A 198 -6.09 4.27 -1.80
C SER A 198 -7.41 4.09 -1.05
N SER A 199 -8.02 2.93 -1.10
CA SER A 199 -9.30 2.68 -0.44
C SER A 199 -9.19 2.93 1.08
N GLY A 200 -10.07 3.81 1.59
CA GLY A 200 -10.10 4.21 3.00
C GLY A 200 -9.17 5.36 3.37
N LYS A 201 -8.44 5.95 2.41
CA LYS A 201 -7.61 7.13 2.64
C LYS A 201 -8.36 8.43 2.33
N ASP A 202 -8.13 9.45 3.14
CA ASP A 202 -8.66 10.80 2.90
C ASP A 202 -7.86 11.47 1.75
N MET A 203 -8.54 12.35 1.00
CA MET A 203 -7.91 13.18 -0.04
C MET A 203 -6.74 14.03 0.47
N LYS A 204 -6.67 14.30 1.77
CA LYS A 204 -5.52 14.99 2.38
C LYS A 204 -4.29 14.09 2.46
N GLU A 205 -4.46 12.80 2.74
CA GLU A 205 -3.37 11.82 2.80
C GLU A 205 -2.77 11.54 1.42
N LEU A 206 -3.58 11.68 0.36
CA LEU A 206 -3.13 11.50 -1.03
C LEU A 206 -2.43 12.74 -1.62
N LYS A 207 -2.51 13.90 -0.94
CA LYS A 207 -1.92 15.16 -1.38
C LYS A 207 -0.69 15.59 -0.56
N SER A 208 -0.34 14.85 0.47
CA SER A 208 0.83 15.09 1.31
C SER A 208 2.07 14.47 0.71
#